data_8c970998ed7d781d422121bb338689a2
#
_entry.id   8c970998ed7d781d422121bb338689a2
#
_cell.length_a   1.000
_cell.length_b   1.000
_cell.length_c   1.000
_cell.angle_alpha   90.00
_cell.angle_beta   90.00
_cell.angle_gamma   90.00
#
_symmetry.space_group_name_H-M   'P 1'
#
loop_
_entity.id
_entity.type
_entity.pdbx_description
1 polymer ?
#
loop_
_entity_poly.entity_id
_entity_poly.type
_entity_poly.pdbx_seq_one_letter_code
_entity_poly.pdbx_strand_id
1 'polypeptide(L)'
;VTKIWDAVSDPMMGIIADRTNTKWGKYRPYLLWIAIPFAIAGVLLFTTPEFGETGKNIWAFATYILMMTIYTAINVPYGSMLGVMTEDTDEKTVFSLYIMFFAYTGSFIVLALWEPLCNALAGVSGKLTYEPQAWQTAMMIVSGICLVLFVLTFKMTRERIKPAIKQSSIKEDFKSLLHNGPWWILLGGVLFFNFFGAVRYAVIPYYFTTQIAEGATLSFFSIEFLFYAGIFFTIGEIANMVGVAIATPITFRIGKKSTFLYSLFAIMALC
;
A
#
# COMPACT_ATOMS: atom_id res chain seq x y z
N VAL A 1 6.33 -11.29 -13.99
CA VAL A 1 7.35 -10.35 -14.51
C VAL A 1 7.47 -9.13 -13.58
N THR A 2 6.37 -8.45 -13.25
CA THR A 2 6.38 -7.19 -12.45
C THR A 2 6.91 -7.39 -11.03
N LYS A 3 6.59 -8.49 -10.34
CA LYS A 3 7.14 -8.79 -9.01
C LYS A 3 8.64 -9.04 -8.98
N ILE A 4 9.19 -9.52 -10.10
CA ILE A 4 10.66 -9.63 -10.26
C ILE A 4 11.26 -8.24 -10.40
N TRP A 5 10.56 -7.33 -11.09
CA TRP A 5 10.99 -5.95 -11.22
C TRP A 5 11.02 -5.24 -9.86
N ASP A 6 9.99 -5.41 -9.03
CA ASP A 6 9.94 -4.87 -7.66
C ASP A 6 11.14 -5.35 -6.83
N ALA A 7 11.46 -6.66 -6.88
CA ALA A 7 12.59 -7.23 -6.16
C ALA A 7 13.95 -6.63 -6.53
N VAL A 8 14.07 -6.02 -7.72
CA VAL A 8 15.29 -5.33 -8.17
C VAL A 8 15.20 -3.84 -7.88
N SER A 9 14.06 -3.21 -8.16
CA SER A 9 13.87 -1.76 -8.05
C SER A 9 13.87 -1.27 -6.59
N ASP A 10 13.32 -2.05 -5.64
CA ASP A 10 13.25 -1.67 -4.23
C ASP A 10 14.64 -1.52 -3.59
N PRO A 11 15.58 -2.48 -3.70
CA PRO A 11 16.94 -2.30 -3.21
C PRO A 11 17.70 -1.17 -3.91
N MET A 12 17.51 -1.02 -5.23
CA MET A 12 18.13 0.07 -5.98
C MET A 12 17.67 1.43 -5.45
N MET A 13 16.36 1.59 -5.25
CA MET A 13 15.80 2.82 -4.71
C MET A 13 16.25 3.07 -3.27
N GLY A 14 16.36 2.03 -2.46
CA GLY A 14 16.93 2.11 -1.10
C GLY A 14 18.33 2.69 -1.12
N ILE A 15 19.23 2.18 -1.99
CA ILE A 15 20.60 2.67 -2.15
C ILE A 15 20.63 4.13 -2.62
N ILE A 16 19.78 4.50 -3.57
CA ILE A 16 19.68 5.88 -4.07
C ILE A 16 19.23 6.82 -2.96
N ALA A 17 18.16 6.46 -2.24
CA ALA A 17 17.62 7.24 -1.15
C ALA A 17 18.63 7.39 -0.01
N ASP A 18 19.39 6.33 0.30
CA ASP A 18 20.41 6.34 1.34
C ASP A 18 21.59 7.26 1.05
N ARG A 19 21.91 7.48 -0.21
CA ARG A 19 22.98 8.38 -0.65
C ARG A 19 22.51 9.80 -0.89
N THR A 20 21.20 10.04 -0.86
CA THR A 20 20.65 11.39 -1.05
C THR A 20 20.93 12.25 0.16
N ASN A 21 21.43 13.45 -0.08
CA ASN A 21 21.65 14.47 0.96
C ASN A 21 21.21 15.82 0.42
N THR A 22 20.10 16.34 0.95
CA THR A 22 19.56 17.63 0.55
C THR A 22 19.30 18.53 1.74
N LYS A 23 19.06 19.82 1.48
CA LYS A 23 18.68 20.79 2.51
C LYS A 23 17.34 20.46 3.21
N TRP A 24 16.51 19.60 2.60
CA TRP A 24 15.20 19.18 3.13
C TRP A 24 15.26 17.85 3.87
N GLY A 25 16.41 17.19 3.87
CA GLY A 25 16.63 15.87 4.44
C GLY A 25 17.05 14.85 3.39
N LYS A 26 17.00 13.58 3.80
CA LYS A 26 17.41 12.42 2.99
C LYS A 26 16.24 11.81 2.21
N TYR A 27 15.11 11.60 2.88
CA TYR A 27 13.95 10.89 2.34
C TYR A 27 12.79 11.82 1.94
N ARG A 28 12.60 12.94 2.67
CA ARG A 28 11.53 13.90 2.41
C ARG A 28 11.46 14.45 0.97
N PRO A 29 12.57 14.76 0.31
CA PRO A 29 12.53 15.31 -1.05
C PRO A 29 11.77 14.43 -2.05
N TYR A 30 11.82 13.11 -1.86
CA TYR A 30 11.14 12.15 -2.72
C TYR A 30 9.61 12.30 -2.70
N LEU A 31 9.03 12.67 -1.54
CA LEU A 31 7.60 12.95 -1.44
C LEU A 31 7.15 14.09 -2.35
N LEU A 32 8.04 15.05 -2.62
CA LEU A 32 7.74 16.18 -3.50
C LEU A 32 8.11 15.87 -4.95
N TRP A 33 9.30 15.31 -5.18
CA TRP A 33 9.81 15.05 -6.53
C TRP A 33 9.01 14.00 -7.27
N ILE A 34 8.55 12.97 -6.56
CA ILE A 34 7.84 11.84 -7.15
C ILE A 34 6.32 12.05 -7.15
N ALA A 35 5.80 13.04 -6.39
CA ALA A 35 4.35 13.29 -6.34
C ALA A 35 3.72 13.55 -7.72
N ILE A 36 4.35 14.38 -8.55
CA ILE A 36 3.86 14.71 -9.90
C ILE A 36 3.98 13.49 -10.84
N PRO A 37 5.15 12.83 -10.97
CA PRO A 37 5.26 11.60 -11.74
C PRO A 37 4.26 10.52 -11.32
N PHE A 38 4.00 10.39 -9.99
CA PHE A 38 3.04 9.43 -9.46
C PHE A 38 1.61 9.72 -9.94
N ALA A 39 1.19 10.98 -9.85
CA ALA A 39 -0.13 11.40 -10.33
C ALA A 39 -0.29 11.17 -11.85
N ILE A 40 0.72 11.50 -12.63
CA ILE A 40 0.72 11.29 -14.09
C ILE A 40 0.65 9.79 -14.41
N ALA A 41 1.48 8.97 -13.78
CA ALA A 41 1.49 7.52 -14.01
C ALA A 41 0.17 6.86 -13.64
N GLY A 42 -0.48 7.32 -12.55
CA GLY A 42 -1.82 6.87 -12.17
C GLY A 42 -2.85 7.14 -13.27
N VAL A 43 -2.86 8.35 -13.82
CA VAL A 43 -3.78 8.69 -14.92
C VAL A 43 -3.47 7.89 -16.18
N LEU A 44 -2.19 7.74 -16.56
CA LEU A 44 -1.78 6.95 -17.72
C LEU A 44 -2.19 5.47 -17.62
N LEU A 45 -2.13 4.91 -16.44
CA LEU A 45 -2.54 3.52 -16.19
C LEU A 45 -4.02 3.29 -16.49
N PHE A 46 -4.87 4.29 -16.25
CA PHE A 46 -6.32 4.25 -16.52
C PHE A 46 -6.70 4.88 -17.88
N THR A 47 -5.72 5.27 -18.67
CA THR A 47 -5.95 5.75 -20.05
C THR A 47 -6.01 4.57 -21.00
N THR A 48 -7.08 4.46 -21.76
CA THR A 48 -7.24 3.44 -22.79
C THR A 48 -7.11 4.08 -24.17
N PRO A 49 -5.92 4.04 -24.80
CA PRO A 49 -5.73 4.64 -26.12
C PRO A 49 -6.44 3.80 -27.20
N GLU A 50 -6.79 4.44 -28.30
CA GLU A 50 -7.41 3.80 -29.47
C GLU A 50 -6.37 3.06 -30.34
N PHE A 51 -5.61 2.16 -29.73
CA PHE A 51 -4.69 1.26 -30.44
C PHE A 51 -5.37 -0.07 -30.74
N GLY A 52 -4.86 -0.81 -31.70
CA GLY A 52 -5.25 -2.20 -31.89
C GLY A 52 -4.95 -3.04 -30.64
N GLU A 53 -5.51 -4.26 -30.54
CA GLU A 53 -5.39 -5.11 -29.34
C GLU A 53 -3.95 -5.28 -28.82
N THR A 54 -3.01 -5.55 -29.73
CA THR A 54 -1.58 -5.65 -29.39
C THR A 54 -1.04 -4.35 -28.79
N GLY A 55 -1.41 -3.20 -29.37
CA GLY A 55 -1.01 -1.89 -28.88
C GLY A 55 -1.57 -1.58 -27.48
N LYS A 56 -2.82 -1.95 -27.20
CA LYS A 56 -3.44 -1.82 -25.87
C LYS A 56 -2.71 -2.68 -24.82
N ASN A 57 -2.34 -3.91 -25.17
CA ASN A 57 -1.60 -4.79 -24.26
C ASN A 57 -0.19 -4.25 -23.96
N ILE A 58 0.51 -3.73 -24.98
CA ILE A 58 1.83 -3.10 -24.77
C ILE A 58 1.69 -1.86 -23.88
N TRP A 59 0.68 -1.02 -24.15
CA TRP A 59 0.41 0.18 -23.37
C TRP A 59 0.13 -0.16 -21.89
N ALA A 60 -0.77 -1.12 -21.63
CA ALA A 60 -1.10 -1.56 -20.28
C ALA A 60 0.13 -2.10 -19.54
N PHE A 61 0.96 -2.89 -20.22
CA PHE A 61 2.19 -3.42 -19.63
C PHE A 61 3.23 -2.31 -19.32
N ALA A 62 3.43 -1.39 -20.26
CA ALA A 62 4.38 -0.28 -20.11
C ALA A 62 3.95 0.67 -18.99
N THR A 63 2.68 1.08 -18.96
CA THR A 63 2.14 1.98 -17.92
C THR A 63 2.12 1.32 -16.56
N TYR A 64 1.88 0.00 -16.49
CA TYR A 64 1.95 -0.75 -15.23
C TYR A 64 3.38 -0.81 -14.68
N ILE A 65 4.39 -1.12 -15.51
CA ILE A 65 5.81 -1.10 -15.08
C ILE A 65 6.22 0.30 -14.65
N LEU A 66 5.82 1.33 -15.40
CA LEU A 66 6.09 2.72 -15.05
C LEU A 66 5.49 3.06 -13.68
N MET A 67 4.23 2.71 -13.45
CA MET A 67 3.55 2.96 -12.17
C MET A 67 4.24 2.23 -11.02
N MET A 68 4.63 0.96 -11.20
CA MET A 68 5.34 0.19 -10.17
C MET A 68 6.69 0.81 -9.85
N THR A 69 7.45 1.25 -10.86
CA THR A 69 8.74 1.91 -10.65
C THR A 69 8.59 3.22 -9.87
N ILE A 70 7.61 4.04 -10.23
CA ILE A 70 7.32 5.31 -9.56
C ILE A 70 6.78 5.06 -8.14
N TYR A 71 5.96 4.03 -7.95
CA TYR A 71 5.48 3.61 -6.63
C TYR A 71 6.64 3.22 -5.72
N THR A 72 7.59 2.41 -6.18
CA THR A 72 8.82 2.08 -5.45
C THR A 72 9.60 3.33 -5.09
N ALA A 73 9.73 4.28 -6.03
CA ALA A 73 10.50 5.51 -5.85
C ALA A 73 9.91 6.44 -4.75
N ILE A 74 8.65 6.34 -4.43
CA ILE A 74 8.03 7.09 -3.33
C ILE A 74 7.88 6.25 -2.05
N ASN A 75 7.51 4.96 -2.19
CA ASN A 75 7.19 4.09 -1.06
C ASN A 75 8.43 3.72 -0.23
N VAL A 76 9.56 3.42 -0.87
CA VAL A 76 10.80 3.05 -0.15
C VAL A 76 11.34 4.20 0.71
N PRO A 77 11.51 5.44 0.19
CA PRO A 77 11.88 6.58 1.04
C PRO A 77 10.83 6.90 2.11
N TYR A 78 9.54 6.78 1.80
CA TYR A 78 8.47 7.02 2.77
C TYR A 78 8.54 6.05 3.96
N GLY A 79 8.72 4.75 3.70
CA GLY A 79 8.88 3.74 4.75
C GLY A 79 10.15 3.98 5.59
N SER A 80 11.25 4.39 4.95
CA SER A 80 12.52 4.69 5.63
C SER A 80 12.48 5.96 6.48
N MET A 81 11.56 6.89 6.17
CA MET A 81 11.43 8.17 6.88
C MET A 81 11.10 8.00 8.36
N LEU A 82 10.34 6.95 8.73
CA LEU A 82 10.03 6.66 10.13
C LEU A 82 11.30 6.50 10.99
N GLY A 83 12.35 5.92 10.42
CA GLY A 83 13.63 5.70 11.11
C GLY A 83 14.37 6.99 11.46
N VAL A 84 14.14 8.09 10.73
CA VAL A 84 14.81 9.39 10.91
C VAL A 84 13.92 10.46 11.56
N MET A 85 12.67 10.14 11.85
CA MET A 85 11.75 11.05 12.55
C MET A 85 11.96 11.08 14.05
N THR A 86 12.27 9.94 14.67
CA THR A 86 12.49 9.81 16.11
C THR A 86 13.48 8.68 16.42
N GLU A 87 14.19 8.79 17.56
CA GLU A 87 15.04 7.71 18.09
C GLU A 87 14.26 6.79 19.03
N ASP A 88 13.21 7.31 19.66
CA ASP A 88 12.41 6.58 20.62
C ASP A 88 11.64 5.43 19.96
N THR A 89 11.84 4.24 20.51
CA THR A 89 11.20 3.01 20.01
C THR A 89 9.69 2.99 20.24
N ASP A 90 9.19 3.65 21.26
CA ASP A 90 7.77 3.69 21.58
C ASP A 90 7.06 4.73 20.71
N GLU A 91 7.67 5.89 20.45
CA GLU A 91 7.18 6.82 19.45
C GLU A 91 7.15 6.18 18.04
N LYS A 92 8.17 5.40 17.65
CA LYS A 92 8.16 4.66 16.37
C LYS A 92 6.97 3.70 16.29
N THR A 93 6.64 3.05 17.40
CA THR A 93 5.49 2.15 17.45
C THR A 93 4.18 2.91 17.26
N VAL A 94 4.01 4.04 17.95
CA VAL A 94 2.84 4.91 17.79
C VAL A 94 2.71 5.42 16.35
N PHE A 95 3.78 5.93 15.76
CA PHE A 95 3.76 6.37 14.35
C PHE A 95 3.42 5.24 13.38
N SER A 96 3.97 4.04 13.58
CA SER A 96 3.64 2.87 12.76
C SER A 96 2.15 2.53 12.82
N LEU A 97 1.54 2.64 14.00
CA LEU A 97 0.12 2.39 14.20
C LEU A 97 -0.74 3.44 13.48
N TYR A 98 -0.39 4.72 13.57
CA TYR A 98 -1.06 5.77 12.81
C TYR A 98 -0.93 5.57 11.29
N ILE A 99 0.27 5.22 10.81
CA ILE A 99 0.51 4.93 9.39
C ILE A 99 -0.41 3.80 8.93
N MET A 100 -0.48 2.68 9.67
CA MET A 100 -1.33 1.54 9.33
C MET A 100 -2.82 1.90 9.42
N PHE A 101 -3.25 2.58 10.47
CA PHE A 101 -4.64 2.99 10.62
C PHE A 101 -5.10 3.87 9.46
N PHE A 102 -4.33 4.90 9.09
CA PHE A 102 -4.67 5.78 7.97
C PHE A 102 -4.49 5.10 6.61
N ALA A 103 -3.60 4.13 6.47
CA ALA A 103 -3.48 3.33 5.24
C ALA A 103 -4.77 2.51 5.02
N TYR A 104 -5.27 1.81 6.05
CA TYR A 104 -6.54 1.08 5.97
C TYR A 104 -7.74 2.02 5.79
N THR A 105 -7.73 3.19 6.43
CA THR A 105 -8.77 4.21 6.23
C THR A 105 -8.79 4.69 4.77
N GLY A 106 -7.64 4.97 4.19
CA GLY A 106 -7.52 5.35 2.78
C GLY A 106 -8.00 4.26 1.83
N SER A 107 -7.61 3.01 2.08
CA SER A 107 -8.07 1.84 1.34
C SER A 107 -9.60 1.68 1.42
N PHE A 108 -10.17 1.78 2.62
CA PHE A 108 -11.61 1.77 2.84
C PHE A 108 -12.34 2.86 2.04
N ILE A 109 -11.85 4.10 2.10
CA ILE A 109 -12.46 5.23 1.37
C ILE A 109 -12.44 4.96 -0.13
N VAL A 110 -11.31 4.51 -0.67
CA VAL A 110 -11.19 4.22 -2.11
C VAL A 110 -12.11 3.07 -2.51
N LEU A 111 -12.11 1.96 -1.77
CA LEU A 111 -12.97 0.81 -2.07
C LEU A 111 -14.46 1.15 -1.99
N ALA A 112 -14.86 1.95 -1.00
CA ALA A 112 -16.26 2.33 -0.80
C ALA A 112 -16.76 3.37 -1.82
N LEU A 113 -15.89 4.30 -2.25
CA LEU A 113 -16.28 5.43 -3.08
C LEU A 113 -15.94 5.24 -4.57
N TRP A 114 -15.10 4.28 -4.94
CA TRP A 114 -14.66 4.12 -6.32
C TRP A 114 -15.83 3.87 -7.29
N GLU A 115 -16.65 2.87 -6.98
CA GLU A 115 -17.79 2.51 -7.82
C GLU A 115 -18.85 3.64 -7.90
N PRO A 116 -19.31 4.23 -6.77
CA PRO A 116 -20.19 5.39 -6.81
C PRO A 116 -19.63 6.57 -7.60
N LEU A 117 -18.33 6.86 -7.47
CA LEU A 117 -17.68 7.94 -8.22
C LEU A 117 -17.68 7.66 -9.72
N CYS A 118 -17.29 6.45 -10.14
CA CYS A 118 -17.30 6.07 -11.55
C CYS A 118 -18.70 6.11 -12.16
N ASN A 119 -19.71 5.62 -11.44
CA ASN A 119 -21.11 5.65 -11.87
C ASN A 119 -21.64 7.08 -12.01
N ALA A 120 -21.33 7.94 -11.04
CA ALA A 120 -21.71 9.35 -11.08
C ALA A 120 -21.09 10.08 -12.29
N LEU A 121 -19.84 9.79 -12.61
CA LEU A 121 -19.13 10.36 -13.76
C LEU A 121 -19.61 9.80 -15.09
N ALA A 122 -20.06 8.54 -15.13
CA ALA A 122 -20.66 7.92 -16.29
C ALA A 122 -22.13 8.34 -16.54
N GLY A 123 -22.76 9.02 -15.56
CA GLY A 123 -24.19 9.36 -15.62
C GLY A 123 -25.12 8.14 -15.53
N VAL A 124 -24.65 7.02 -15.00
CA VAL A 124 -25.38 5.76 -14.90
C VAL A 124 -25.79 5.52 -13.44
N SER A 125 -27.05 5.16 -13.23
CA SER A 125 -27.57 4.76 -11.92
C SER A 125 -27.71 3.25 -11.88
N GLY A 126 -27.05 2.59 -10.92
CA GLY A 126 -27.17 1.15 -10.72
C GLY A 126 -25.85 0.39 -10.80
N LYS A 127 -25.84 -0.75 -11.51
CA LYS A 127 -24.70 -1.67 -11.59
C LYS A 127 -23.49 -0.98 -12.26
N LEU A 128 -22.29 -1.24 -11.74
CA LEU A 128 -21.03 -0.72 -12.28
C LEU A 128 -20.93 -0.97 -13.78
N THR A 129 -20.89 0.10 -14.54
CA THR A 129 -20.65 0.07 -15.98
C THR A 129 -19.22 0.48 -16.24
N TYR A 130 -18.46 -0.37 -16.95
CA TYR A 130 -17.09 -0.03 -17.35
C TYR A 130 -17.15 0.99 -18.49
N GLU A 131 -16.94 2.25 -18.17
CA GLU A 131 -16.79 3.34 -19.12
C GLU A 131 -15.37 3.92 -19.02
N PRO A 132 -14.51 3.73 -20.04
CA PRO A 132 -13.09 4.10 -19.94
C PRO A 132 -12.87 5.58 -19.57
N GLN A 133 -13.69 6.48 -20.09
CA GLN A 133 -13.58 7.92 -19.80
C GLN A 133 -13.94 8.25 -18.35
N ALA A 134 -15.00 7.63 -17.81
CA ALA A 134 -15.40 7.82 -16.42
C ALA A 134 -14.33 7.29 -15.44
N TRP A 135 -13.74 6.15 -15.75
CA TRP A 135 -12.66 5.57 -14.94
C TRP A 135 -11.40 6.43 -14.98
N GLN A 136 -11.04 6.93 -16.14
CA GLN A 136 -9.91 7.86 -16.29
C GLN A 136 -10.14 9.15 -15.51
N THR A 137 -11.35 9.74 -15.61
CA THR A 137 -11.70 10.97 -14.89
C THR A 137 -11.72 10.74 -13.38
N ALA A 138 -12.25 9.61 -12.91
CA ALA A 138 -12.18 9.22 -11.50
C ALA A 138 -10.72 9.14 -11.02
N MET A 139 -9.83 8.52 -11.82
CA MET A 139 -8.41 8.44 -11.47
C MET A 139 -7.72 9.81 -11.50
N MET A 140 -8.09 10.74 -12.37
CA MET A 140 -7.58 12.11 -12.34
C MET A 140 -7.92 12.80 -11.02
N ILE A 141 -9.16 12.65 -10.52
CA ILE A 141 -9.59 13.21 -9.24
C ILE A 141 -8.78 12.60 -8.09
N VAL A 142 -8.67 11.29 -8.03
CA VAL A 142 -7.91 10.57 -6.99
C VAL A 142 -6.43 10.94 -7.04
N SER A 143 -5.84 11.02 -8.23
CA SER A 143 -4.43 11.43 -8.42
C SER A 143 -4.19 12.87 -7.94
N GLY A 144 -5.13 13.77 -8.19
CA GLY A 144 -5.09 15.14 -7.68
C GLY A 144 -5.12 15.20 -6.16
N ILE A 145 -5.99 14.41 -5.52
CA ILE A 145 -6.06 14.28 -4.06
C ILE A 145 -4.73 13.72 -3.52
N CYS A 146 -4.19 12.65 -4.11
CA CYS A 146 -2.91 12.08 -3.71
C CYS A 146 -1.76 13.10 -3.82
N LEU A 147 -1.72 13.89 -4.89
CA LEU A 147 -0.71 14.95 -5.04
C LEU A 147 -0.78 15.97 -3.90
N VAL A 148 -1.98 16.43 -3.54
CA VAL A 148 -2.18 17.34 -2.42
C VAL A 148 -1.71 16.70 -1.10
N LEU A 149 -2.06 15.43 -0.86
CA LEU A 149 -1.66 14.70 0.33
C LEU A 149 -0.13 14.52 0.41
N PHE A 150 0.56 14.23 -0.69
CA PHE A 150 2.03 14.15 -0.70
C PHE A 150 2.67 15.50 -0.38
N VAL A 151 2.16 16.60 -0.93
CA VAL A 151 2.65 17.94 -0.63
C VAL A 151 2.40 18.32 0.84
N LEU A 152 1.24 17.97 1.38
CA LEU A 152 0.93 18.17 2.80
C LEU A 152 1.85 17.33 3.68
N THR A 153 2.05 16.06 3.36
CA THR A 153 2.98 15.18 4.09
C THR A 153 4.39 15.76 4.09
N PHE A 154 4.87 16.23 2.93
CA PHE A 154 6.16 16.91 2.84
C PHE A 154 6.25 18.15 3.74
N LYS A 155 5.20 18.98 3.81
CA LYS A 155 5.18 20.19 4.64
C LYS A 155 5.12 19.88 6.14
N MET A 156 4.34 18.87 6.52
CA MET A 156 4.06 18.54 7.92
C MET A 156 5.15 17.66 8.55
N THR A 157 5.88 16.87 7.77
CA THR A 157 6.93 16.00 8.30
C THR A 157 8.29 16.69 8.35
N ARG A 158 9.13 16.31 9.32
CA ARG A 158 10.52 16.78 9.44
C ARG A 158 11.43 15.63 9.84
N GLU A 159 12.57 15.50 9.18
CA GLU A 159 13.63 14.60 9.59
C GLU A 159 14.37 15.25 10.75
N ARG A 160 14.30 14.63 11.94
CA ARG A 160 14.94 15.15 13.16
C ARG A 160 16.33 14.56 13.35
N ILE A 161 16.52 13.33 12.92
CA ILE A 161 17.78 12.59 13.05
C ILE A 161 18.53 12.70 11.73
N LYS A 162 19.79 13.13 11.80
CA LYS A 162 20.71 13.06 10.67
C LYS A 162 21.54 11.80 10.85
N PRO A 163 21.20 10.69 10.18
CA PRO A 163 22.02 9.49 10.28
C PRO A 163 23.44 9.83 9.80
N ALA A 164 24.43 9.37 10.57
CA ALA A 164 25.82 9.50 10.15
C ALA A 164 25.98 8.89 8.75
N ILE A 165 26.62 9.64 7.84
CA ILE A 165 26.90 9.14 6.49
C ILE A 165 27.92 8.00 6.67
N LYS A 166 27.44 6.78 6.80
CA LYS A 166 28.31 5.61 6.76
C LYS A 166 28.85 5.50 5.33
N GLN A 167 30.14 5.68 5.19
CA GLN A 167 30.86 5.40 3.93
C GLN A 167 31.14 3.89 3.77
N SER A 168 30.21 3.03 4.21
CA SER A 168 30.34 1.59 3.99
C SER A 168 30.14 1.26 2.51
N SER A 169 30.91 0.29 2.04
CA SER A 169 30.71 -0.26 0.70
C SER A 169 29.40 -1.06 0.67
N ILE A 170 28.61 -0.95 -0.40
CA ILE A 170 27.40 -1.76 -0.63
C ILE A 170 27.68 -3.26 -0.39
N LYS A 171 28.86 -3.73 -0.78
CA LYS A 171 29.30 -5.10 -0.60
C LYS A 171 29.46 -5.48 0.88
N GLU A 172 29.96 -4.55 1.70
CA GLU A 172 30.11 -4.76 3.16
C GLU A 172 28.75 -4.76 3.86
N ASP A 173 27.86 -3.87 3.49
CA ASP A 173 26.50 -3.83 4.02
C ASP A 173 25.75 -5.11 3.69
N PHE A 174 25.83 -5.59 2.46
CA PHE A 174 25.23 -6.84 2.03
C PHE A 174 25.83 -8.06 2.76
N LYS A 175 27.15 -8.10 2.92
CA LYS A 175 27.83 -9.14 3.69
C LYS A 175 27.39 -9.15 5.16
N SER A 176 27.27 -7.99 5.77
CA SER A 176 26.79 -7.84 7.15
C SER A 176 25.36 -8.35 7.30
N LEU A 177 24.50 -8.04 6.32
CA LEU A 177 23.12 -8.49 6.31
C LEU A 177 22.99 -10.03 6.22
N LEU A 178 23.80 -10.65 5.34
CA LEU A 178 23.83 -12.12 5.20
C LEU A 178 24.25 -12.84 6.49
N HIS A 179 25.05 -12.22 7.35
CA HIS A 179 25.47 -12.80 8.63
C HIS A 179 24.53 -12.49 9.79
N ASN A 180 23.46 -11.73 9.56
CA ASN A 180 22.49 -11.36 10.58
C ASN A 180 21.39 -12.43 10.72
N GLY A 181 21.58 -13.40 11.63
CA GLY A 181 20.63 -14.49 11.87
C GLY A 181 19.21 -14.02 12.19
N PRO A 182 18.98 -13.07 13.14
CA PRO A 182 17.67 -12.50 13.43
C PRO A 182 16.97 -11.92 12.19
N TRP A 183 17.71 -11.31 11.27
CA TRP A 183 17.16 -10.77 10.03
C TRP A 183 16.58 -11.87 9.13
N TRP A 184 17.26 -13.02 9.01
CA TRP A 184 16.77 -14.16 8.23
C TRP A 184 15.49 -14.76 8.78
N ILE A 185 15.37 -14.84 10.12
CA ILE A 185 14.15 -15.34 10.78
C ILE A 185 12.97 -14.39 10.49
N LEU A 186 13.18 -13.08 10.64
CA LEU A 186 12.15 -12.08 10.34
C LEU A 186 11.79 -12.08 8.85
N LEU A 187 12.76 -12.17 7.96
CA LEU A 187 12.52 -12.27 6.52
C LEU A 187 11.66 -13.48 6.17
N GLY A 188 11.98 -14.66 6.72
CA GLY A 188 11.18 -15.87 6.55
C GLY A 188 9.74 -15.69 7.02
N GLY A 189 9.53 -15.13 8.22
CA GLY A 189 8.21 -14.85 8.75
C GLY A 189 7.40 -13.90 7.86
N VAL A 190 8.02 -12.81 7.40
CA VAL A 190 7.37 -11.83 6.50
C VAL A 190 7.06 -12.45 5.14
N LEU A 191 7.93 -13.30 4.59
CA LEU A 191 7.68 -14.00 3.32
C LEU A 191 6.44 -14.91 3.42
N PHE A 192 6.36 -15.75 4.44
CA PHE A 192 5.21 -16.63 4.63
C PHE A 192 3.92 -15.84 4.87
N PHE A 193 3.97 -14.77 5.65
CA PHE A 193 2.83 -13.89 5.87
C PHE A 193 2.33 -13.23 4.58
N ASN A 194 3.24 -12.70 3.76
CA ASN A 194 2.88 -12.10 2.47
C ASN A 194 2.37 -13.15 1.47
N PHE A 195 2.95 -14.35 1.46
CA PHE A 195 2.48 -15.45 0.62
C PHE A 195 1.04 -15.84 0.99
N PHE A 196 0.75 -16.03 2.27
CA PHE A 196 -0.60 -16.28 2.77
C PHE A 196 -1.58 -15.18 2.33
N GLY A 197 -1.20 -13.90 2.52
CA GLY A 197 -2.00 -12.76 2.10
C GLY A 197 -2.27 -12.75 0.59
N ALA A 198 -1.23 -12.98 -0.23
CA ALA A 198 -1.36 -13.01 -1.68
C ALA A 198 -2.31 -14.10 -2.18
N VAL A 199 -2.19 -15.32 -1.63
CA VAL A 199 -3.10 -16.44 -1.95
C VAL A 199 -4.55 -16.09 -1.55
N ARG A 200 -4.74 -15.61 -0.33
CA ARG A 200 -6.06 -15.21 0.17
C ARG A 200 -6.72 -14.17 -0.73
N TYR A 201 -6.03 -13.08 -1.03
CA TYR A 201 -6.57 -12.01 -1.88
C TYR A 201 -6.83 -12.45 -3.32
N ALA A 202 -6.03 -13.37 -3.85
CA ALA A 202 -6.25 -13.92 -5.19
C ALA A 202 -7.45 -14.86 -5.26
N VAL A 203 -7.70 -15.68 -4.23
CA VAL A 203 -8.76 -16.70 -4.23
C VAL A 203 -10.14 -16.10 -3.95
N ILE A 204 -10.24 -15.06 -3.13
CA ILE A 204 -11.53 -14.48 -2.72
C ILE A 204 -12.43 -14.10 -3.90
N PRO A 205 -11.99 -13.35 -4.93
CA PRO A 205 -12.86 -13.03 -6.08
C PRO A 205 -13.40 -14.27 -6.79
N TYR A 206 -12.56 -15.31 -6.96
CA TYR A 206 -13.01 -16.59 -7.58
C TYR A 206 -14.03 -17.30 -6.72
N TYR A 207 -13.87 -17.29 -5.41
CA TYR A 207 -14.86 -17.86 -4.48
C TYR A 207 -16.22 -17.17 -4.64
N PHE A 208 -16.25 -15.85 -4.74
CA PHE A 208 -17.48 -15.09 -4.93
C PHE A 208 -18.12 -15.34 -6.29
N THR A 209 -17.34 -15.54 -7.34
CA THR A 209 -17.89 -15.83 -8.69
C THR A 209 -18.36 -17.26 -8.86
N THR A 210 -17.83 -18.22 -8.09
CA THR A 210 -18.11 -19.65 -8.29
C THR A 210 -19.03 -20.24 -7.24
N GLN A 211 -19.00 -19.75 -6.00
CA GLN A 211 -19.70 -20.35 -4.86
C GLN A 211 -20.84 -19.49 -4.31
N ILE A 212 -20.79 -18.18 -4.50
CA ILE A 212 -21.82 -17.26 -4.02
C ILE A 212 -22.72 -16.90 -5.19
N ALA A 213 -24.03 -17.15 -5.04
CA ALA A 213 -25.01 -16.85 -6.08
C ALA A 213 -25.05 -15.35 -6.38
N GLU A 214 -25.22 -14.99 -7.66
CA GLU A 214 -25.45 -13.61 -8.06
C GLU A 214 -26.72 -13.09 -7.34
N GLY A 215 -26.57 -11.95 -6.64
CA GLY A 215 -27.68 -11.36 -5.89
C GLY A 215 -27.82 -11.84 -4.45
N ALA A 216 -26.87 -12.61 -3.92
CA ALA A 216 -26.84 -12.93 -2.49
C ALA A 216 -26.82 -11.64 -1.65
N THR A 217 -27.73 -11.56 -0.66
CA THR A 217 -27.84 -10.42 0.24
C THR A 217 -27.42 -10.79 1.65
N LEU A 218 -26.73 -9.88 2.33
CA LEU A 218 -26.45 -9.93 3.76
C LEU A 218 -27.41 -8.96 4.47
N SER A 219 -28.18 -9.46 5.42
CA SER A 219 -29.00 -8.61 6.29
C SER A 219 -28.29 -8.34 7.60
N PHE A 220 -28.02 -7.06 7.87
CA PHE A 220 -27.45 -6.62 9.13
C PHE A 220 -28.23 -5.43 9.67
N PHE A 221 -28.79 -5.54 10.89
CA PHE A 221 -29.66 -4.52 11.49
C PHE A 221 -30.78 -4.01 10.59
N SER A 222 -31.51 -4.93 9.93
CA SER A 222 -32.64 -4.61 9.02
C SER A 222 -32.24 -3.87 7.73
N ILE A 223 -30.96 -3.80 7.40
CA ILE A 223 -30.47 -3.28 6.13
C ILE A 223 -29.93 -4.44 5.30
N GLU A 224 -30.46 -4.60 4.10
CA GLU A 224 -29.99 -5.62 3.15
C GLU A 224 -28.92 -5.02 2.25
N PHE A 225 -27.75 -5.67 2.24
CA PHE A 225 -26.64 -5.32 1.35
C PHE A 225 -26.44 -6.43 0.33
N LEU A 226 -26.26 -6.05 -0.92
CA LEU A 226 -25.80 -6.99 -1.93
C LEU A 226 -24.40 -7.48 -1.58
N PHE A 227 -24.24 -8.79 -1.35
CA PHE A 227 -22.98 -9.36 -0.88
C PHE A 227 -22.10 -9.80 -2.05
N TYR A 228 -21.05 -9.04 -2.32
CA TYR A 228 -20.05 -9.31 -3.35
C TYR A 228 -18.64 -9.06 -2.83
N ALA A 229 -17.63 -9.45 -3.61
CA ALA A 229 -16.22 -9.38 -3.19
C ALA A 229 -15.79 -7.98 -2.73
N GLY A 230 -16.29 -6.93 -3.36
CA GLY A 230 -15.97 -5.54 -2.98
C GLY A 230 -16.44 -5.19 -1.57
N ILE A 231 -17.67 -5.56 -1.18
CA ILE A 231 -18.18 -5.36 0.18
C ILE A 231 -17.38 -6.20 1.19
N PHE A 232 -17.05 -7.45 0.83
CA PHE A 232 -16.22 -8.30 1.68
C PHE A 232 -14.86 -7.64 2.00
N PHE A 233 -14.18 -7.09 0.99
CA PHE A 233 -12.93 -6.37 1.18
C PHE A 233 -13.13 -5.10 2.00
N THR A 234 -14.19 -4.35 1.75
CA THR A 234 -14.51 -3.13 2.51
C THR A 234 -14.74 -3.42 4.00
N ILE A 235 -15.46 -4.48 4.34
CA ILE A 235 -15.63 -4.95 5.73
C ILE A 235 -14.27 -5.37 6.31
N GLY A 236 -13.43 -6.03 5.51
CA GLY A 236 -12.07 -6.41 5.89
C GLY A 236 -11.22 -5.21 6.30
N GLU A 237 -11.31 -4.07 5.58
CA GLU A 237 -10.57 -2.86 5.93
C GLU A 237 -11.05 -2.26 7.26
N ILE A 238 -12.35 -2.28 7.54
CA ILE A 238 -12.88 -1.85 8.85
C ILE A 238 -12.33 -2.75 9.96
N ALA A 239 -12.33 -4.07 9.76
CA ALA A 239 -11.76 -5.01 10.72
C ALA A 239 -10.27 -4.77 10.95
N ASN A 240 -9.50 -4.46 9.91
CA ASN A 240 -8.09 -4.08 10.00
C ASN A 240 -7.90 -2.80 10.83
N MET A 241 -8.71 -1.76 10.60
CA MET A 241 -8.67 -0.51 11.38
C MET A 241 -8.94 -0.76 12.87
N VAL A 242 -9.97 -1.54 13.18
CA VAL A 242 -10.31 -1.93 14.56
C VAL A 242 -9.18 -2.77 15.16
N GLY A 243 -8.64 -3.73 14.41
CA GLY A 243 -7.51 -4.55 14.83
C GLY A 243 -6.27 -3.73 15.20
N VAL A 244 -5.90 -2.75 14.38
CA VAL A 244 -4.79 -1.83 14.68
C VAL A 244 -5.06 -1.00 15.93
N ALA A 245 -6.26 -0.46 16.09
CA ALA A 245 -6.64 0.31 17.27
C ALA A 245 -6.56 -0.52 18.57
N ILE A 246 -6.97 -1.78 18.52
CA ILE A 246 -6.91 -2.73 19.65
C ILE A 246 -5.48 -3.19 19.91
N ALA A 247 -4.70 -3.44 18.85
CA ALA A 247 -3.32 -3.91 18.97
C ALA A 247 -2.41 -2.93 19.71
N THR A 248 -2.68 -1.63 19.60
CA THR A 248 -1.88 -0.57 20.26
C THR A 248 -1.81 -0.74 21.78
N PRO A 249 -2.92 -0.68 22.54
CA PRO A 249 -2.85 -0.81 24.00
C PRO A 249 -2.35 -2.20 24.44
N ILE A 250 -2.63 -3.24 23.67
CA ILE A 250 -2.13 -4.58 23.95
C ILE A 250 -0.60 -4.61 23.84
N THR A 251 -0.04 -4.04 22.79
CA THR A 251 1.41 -3.99 22.55
C THR A 251 2.15 -3.28 23.68
N PHE A 252 1.58 -2.20 24.21
CA PHE A 252 2.18 -1.50 25.36
C PHE A 252 2.07 -2.27 26.68
N ARG A 253 1.04 -3.14 26.84
CA ARG A 253 0.85 -3.93 28.08
C ARG A 253 1.68 -5.19 28.12
N ILE A 254 1.71 -5.97 27.05
CA ILE A 254 2.34 -7.30 27.02
C ILE A 254 3.64 -7.36 26.23
N GLY A 255 4.01 -6.24 25.58
CA GLY A 255 5.23 -6.10 24.79
C GLY A 255 5.07 -6.53 23.32
N LYS A 256 5.92 -5.97 22.46
CA LYS A 256 5.87 -6.11 20.98
C LYS A 256 6.00 -7.57 20.52
N LYS A 257 6.94 -8.33 21.12
CA LYS A 257 7.20 -9.74 20.78
C LYS A 257 6.00 -10.63 21.13
N SER A 258 5.43 -10.47 22.32
CA SER A 258 4.30 -11.29 22.80
C SER A 258 3.05 -11.00 21.99
N THR A 259 2.76 -9.72 21.68
CA THR A 259 1.64 -9.32 20.83
C THR A 259 1.75 -9.97 19.44
N PHE A 260 2.93 -9.94 18.82
CA PHE A 260 3.16 -10.57 17.53
C PHE A 260 2.90 -12.09 17.57
N LEU A 261 3.44 -12.80 18.57
CA LEU A 261 3.25 -14.24 18.72
C LEU A 261 1.78 -14.60 18.95
N TYR A 262 1.08 -13.92 19.87
CA TYR A 262 -0.35 -14.18 20.11
C TYR A 262 -1.22 -13.91 18.90
N SER A 263 -0.90 -12.86 18.12
CA SER A 263 -1.60 -12.58 16.87
C SER A 263 -1.40 -13.67 15.83
N LEU A 264 -0.19 -14.23 15.70
CA LEU A 264 0.07 -15.36 14.81
C LEU A 264 -0.70 -16.61 15.23
N PHE A 265 -0.72 -16.95 16.54
CA PHE A 265 -1.51 -18.08 17.04
C PHE A 265 -3.01 -17.89 16.82
N ALA A 266 -3.52 -16.67 17.03
CA ALA A 266 -4.92 -16.37 16.76
C ALA A 266 -5.27 -16.54 15.26
N ILE A 267 -4.41 -16.07 14.36
CA ILE A 267 -4.60 -16.29 12.92
C ILE A 267 -4.61 -17.77 12.56
N MET A 268 -3.66 -18.56 13.09
CA MET A 268 -3.62 -20.00 12.84
C MET A 268 -4.85 -20.75 13.38
N ALA A 269 -5.44 -20.28 14.47
CA ALA A 269 -6.64 -20.90 15.06
C ALA A 269 -7.93 -20.53 14.32
N LEU A 270 -7.96 -19.39 13.61
CA LEU A 270 -9.13 -18.87 12.89
C LEU A 270 -9.15 -19.25 11.41
N CYS A 271 -8.04 -19.71 10.85
CA CYS A 271 -7.91 -20.19 9.48
C CYS A 271 -7.99 -21.70 9.40
#